data_a400e4b54cc053aca389a573a152d685
#
_entry.id   a400e4b54cc053aca389a573a152d685
#
_cell.length_a   1.000
_cell.length_b   1.000
_cell.length_c   1.000
_cell.angle_alpha   90.00
_cell.angle_beta   90.00
_cell.angle_gamma   90.00
#
_symmetry.space_group_name_H-M   'P 1'
#
loop_
_entity.id
_entity.type
_entity.pdbx_description
1 polymer ?
#
loop_
_entity_poly.entity_id
_entity_poly.type
_entity_poly.pdbx_seq_one_letter_code
_entity_poly.pdbx_strand_id
1 'polypeptide(L)'
;MSTLLLAAVVVSLVGWVLLSQITDGLVDSKTDSSVAEAVRGTIEAQERLSAASSTDFDSSTQLGQLVEILVSRGDVQGFEVLLAGPVAGTSEGLATGSGTRGTPGLDISSVPVRLQEVVEQGPGTSWTYAPISYVNDPDKPTVPGVIAGSQITLPSDGGTYALYYLFPMNEERDTLSLVRRALFTGGALLMVLVGALTWLVTRQVVTPVRLARRVAERLSSGRLEERMHVRGDDDIARLGTSFN
;
A
#
# COMPACT_ATOMS: atom_id res chain seq x y z
N MET A 1 -13.24 30.18 15.26
CA MET A 1 -12.71 29.83 13.92
C MET A 1 -11.30 29.24 13.99
N SER A 2 -10.35 29.88 14.73
CA SER A 2 -8.96 29.42 14.83
C SER A 2 -8.81 28.00 15.42
N THR A 3 -9.61 27.61 16.43
CA THR A 3 -9.55 26.26 17.05
C THR A 3 -9.96 25.14 16.10
N LEU A 4 -10.99 25.34 15.28
CA LEU A 4 -11.43 24.37 14.27
C LEU A 4 -10.38 24.23 13.16
N LEU A 5 -9.80 25.33 12.72
CA LEU A 5 -8.75 25.32 11.71
C LEU A 5 -7.49 24.61 12.24
N LEU A 6 -7.09 24.89 13.48
CA LEU A 6 -5.96 24.20 14.12
C LEU A 6 -6.23 22.69 14.25
N ALA A 7 -7.43 22.32 14.70
CA ALA A 7 -7.81 20.91 14.80
C ALA A 7 -7.77 20.20 13.45
N ALA A 8 -8.26 20.87 12.37
CA ALA A 8 -8.22 20.33 11.02
C ALA A 8 -6.78 20.09 10.54
N VAL A 9 -5.89 21.05 10.79
CA VAL A 9 -4.46 20.93 10.44
C VAL A 9 -3.80 19.76 11.17
N VAL A 10 -4.04 19.66 12.49
CA VAL A 10 -3.46 18.57 13.31
C VAL A 10 -3.97 17.21 12.84
N VAL A 11 -5.29 17.05 12.65
CA VAL A 11 -5.90 15.79 12.19
C VAL A 11 -5.37 15.40 10.80
N SER A 12 -5.26 16.36 9.89
CA SER A 12 -4.73 16.12 8.54
C SER A 12 -3.26 15.71 8.57
N LEU A 13 -2.45 16.38 9.39
CA LEU A 13 -1.02 16.07 9.51
C LEU A 13 -0.79 14.69 10.13
N VAL A 14 -1.49 14.37 11.21
CA VAL A 14 -1.41 13.05 11.85
C VAL A 14 -1.90 11.95 10.90
N GLY A 15 -3.03 12.18 10.22
CA GLY A 15 -3.56 11.24 9.24
C GLY A 15 -2.61 10.99 8.07
N TRP A 16 -1.95 12.05 7.58
CA TRP A 16 -0.96 11.94 6.51
C TRP A 16 0.29 11.15 6.96
N VAL A 17 0.84 11.46 8.14
CA VAL A 17 1.99 10.75 8.71
C VAL A 17 1.69 9.27 8.94
N LEU A 18 0.53 8.95 9.53
CA LEU A 18 0.13 7.56 9.75
C LEU A 18 -0.04 6.81 8.42
N LEU A 19 -0.69 7.42 7.43
CA LEU A 19 -0.88 6.79 6.13
C LEU A 19 0.44 6.52 5.42
N SER A 20 1.40 7.46 5.44
CA SER A 20 2.71 7.24 4.83
C SER A 20 3.48 6.12 5.53
N GLN A 21 3.52 6.11 6.87
CA GLN A 21 4.21 5.06 7.62
C GLN A 21 3.63 3.66 7.38
N ILE A 22 2.30 3.55 7.30
CA ILE A 22 1.64 2.27 7.01
C ILE A 22 1.94 1.83 5.56
N THR A 23 1.89 2.77 4.61
CA THR A 23 2.17 2.47 3.20
C THR A 23 3.60 2.01 3.01
N ASP A 24 4.57 2.77 3.54
CA ASP A 24 5.99 2.44 3.43
C ASP A 24 6.28 1.09 4.09
N GLY A 25 5.77 0.87 5.31
CA GLY A 25 5.96 -0.39 6.03
C GLY A 25 5.34 -1.62 5.34
N LEU A 26 4.16 -1.48 4.71
CA LEU A 26 3.54 -2.56 3.94
C LEU A 26 4.32 -2.88 2.66
N VAL A 27 4.73 -1.84 1.92
CA VAL A 27 5.48 -2.01 0.67
C VAL A 27 6.85 -2.63 0.95
N ASP A 28 7.58 -2.13 1.95
CA ASP A 28 8.90 -2.66 2.32
C ASP A 28 8.78 -4.12 2.78
N SER A 29 7.85 -4.42 3.68
CA SER A 29 7.64 -5.79 4.17
C SER A 29 7.26 -6.77 3.05
N LYS A 30 6.39 -6.35 2.11
CA LYS A 30 6.04 -7.16 0.94
C LYS A 30 7.23 -7.38 0.03
N THR A 31 8.01 -6.32 -0.21
CA THR A 31 9.21 -6.40 -1.07
C THR A 31 10.23 -7.37 -0.49
N ASP A 32 10.56 -7.23 0.80
CA ASP A 32 11.52 -8.10 1.46
C ASP A 32 11.07 -9.58 1.44
N SER A 33 9.80 -9.83 1.73
CA SER A 33 9.24 -11.19 1.69
C SER A 33 9.22 -11.75 0.26
N SER A 34 8.87 -10.94 -0.74
CA SER A 34 8.86 -11.33 -2.15
C SER A 34 10.24 -11.67 -2.69
N VAL A 35 11.23 -10.84 -2.37
CA VAL A 35 12.62 -11.08 -2.78
C VAL A 35 13.18 -12.33 -2.08
N ALA A 36 12.92 -12.49 -0.77
CA ALA A 36 13.34 -13.69 -0.05
C ALA A 36 12.68 -14.97 -0.60
N GLU A 37 11.41 -14.90 -1.02
CA GLU A 37 10.71 -16.03 -1.65
C GLU A 37 11.29 -16.33 -3.02
N ALA A 38 11.57 -15.33 -3.84
CA ALA A 38 12.20 -15.51 -5.16
C ALA A 38 13.58 -16.17 -5.04
N VAL A 39 14.40 -15.73 -4.07
CA VAL A 39 15.72 -16.35 -3.80
C VAL A 39 15.58 -17.81 -3.41
N ARG A 40 14.68 -18.11 -2.46
CA ARG A 40 14.44 -19.50 -2.03
C ARG A 40 13.91 -20.36 -3.16
N GLY A 41 12.94 -19.83 -3.90
CA GLY A 41 12.34 -20.52 -5.05
C GLY A 41 13.37 -20.81 -6.15
N THR A 42 14.31 -19.88 -6.40
CA THR A 42 15.38 -20.09 -7.38
C THR A 42 16.36 -21.17 -6.92
N ILE A 43 16.76 -21.19 -5.65
CA ILE A 43 17.65 -22.23 -5.09
C ILE A 43 16.96 -23.61 -5.20
N GLU A 44 15.70 -23.69 -4.80
CA GLU A 44 14.93 -24.95 -4.91
C GLU A 44 14.77 -25.40 -6.36
N ALA A 45 14.51 -24.49 -7.28
CA ALA A 45 14.43 -24.78 -8.70
C ALA A 45 15.76 -25.34 -9.23
N GLN A 46 16.91 -24.73 -8.87
CA GLN A 46 18.22 -25.18 -9.25
C GLN A 46 18.57 -26.55 -8.66
N GLU A 47 18.24 -26.81 -7.39
CA GLU A 47 18.43 -28.11 -6.74
C GLU A 47 17.62 -29.21 -7.43
N ARG A 48 16.37 -28.94 -7.79
CA ARG A 48 15.53 -29.89 -8.54
C ARG A 48 16.07 -30.21 -9.91
N LEU A 49 16.54 -29.19 -10.65
CA LEU A 49 17.18 -29.39 -11.95
C LEU A 49 18.46 -30.22 -11.82
N SER A 50 19.27 -29.94 -10.80
CA SER A 50 20.50 -30.69 -10.54
C SER A 50 20.23 -32.15 -10.16
N ALA A 51 19.17 -32.42 -9.40
CA ALA A 51 18.76 -33.78 -9.04
C ALA A 51 18.19 -34.58 -10.21
N ALA A 52 17.52 -33.92 -11.14
CA ALA A 52 16.91 -34.52 -12.34
C ALA A 52 17.92 -34.83 -13.45
N SER A 53 19.15 -34.32 -13.38
CA SER A 53 20.17 -34.45 -14.43
C SER A 53 20.64 -35.87 -14.73
N SER A 54 20.24 -36.86 -13.95
CA SER A 54 20.58 -38.28 -14.15
C SER A 54 19.56 -39.06 -14.98
N THR A 55 18.51 -38.40 -15.49
CA THR A 55 17.44 -39.06 -16.25
C THR A 55 17.44 -38.55 -17.68
N ASP A 56 17.24 -39.44 -18.66
CA ASP A 56 17.23 -39.19 -20.11
C ASP A 56 16.04 -38.29 -20.60
N PHE A 57 15.79 -37.18 -19.90
CA PHE A 57 14.73 -36.24 -20.29
C PHE A 57 15.30 -35.11 -21.15
N ASP A 58 14.58 -34.82 -22.23
CA ASP A 58 14.83 -33.66 -23.08
C ASP A 58 14.71 -32.34 -22.26
N SER A 59 15.62 -31.40 -22.51
CA SER A 59 15.67 -30.08 -21.82
C SER A 59 14.33 -29.38 -21.78
N SER A 60 13.55 -29.49 -22.87
CA SER A 60 12.23 -28.87 -22.96
C SER A 60 11.21 -29.47 -21.98
N THR A 61 11.30 -30.77 -21.75
CA THR A 61 10.43 -31.50 -20.81
C THR A 61 10.79 -31.15 -19.36
N GLN A 62 12.08 -31.08 -19.04
CA GLN A 62 12.54 -30.69 -17.70
C GLN A 62 12.11 -29.28 -17.33
N LEU A 63 12.28 -28.32 -18.24
CA LEU A 63 11.83 -26.94 -18.06
C LEU A 63 10.31 -26.84 -17.95
N GLY A 64 9.58 -27.62 -18.76
CA GLY A 64 8.11 -27.69 -18.69
C GLY A 64 7.62 -28.15 -17.33
N GLN A 65 8.16 -29.25 -16.82
CA GLN A 65 7.83 -29.80 -15.47
C GLN A 65 8.20 -28.81 -14.36
N LEU A 66 9.38 -28.16 -14.44
CA LEU A 66 9.77 -27.15 -13.46
C LEU A 66 8.76 -26.01 -13.42
N VAL A 67 8.43 -25.45 -14.58
CA VAL A 67 7.47 -24.33 -14.69
C VAL A 67 6.10 -24.71 -14.15
N GLU A 68 5.61 -25.91 -14.47
CA GLU A 68 4.31 -26.40 -13.98
C GLU A 68 4.28 -26.46 -12.44
N ILE A 69 5.34 -26.98 -11.82
CA ILE A 69 5.47 -27.02 -10.36
C ILE A 69 5.50 -25.62 -9.77
N LEU A 70 6.28 -24.70 -10.37
CA LEU A 70 6.42 -23.34 -9.88
C LEU A 70 5.11 -22.55 -10.06
N VAL A 71 4.40 -22.72 -11.16
CA VAL A 71 3.08 -22.10 -11.39
C VAL A 71 2.06 -22.61 -10.38
N SER A 72 1.98 -23.93 -10.18
CA SER A 72 1.07 -24.52 -9.19
C SER A 72 1.34 -24.01 -7.76
N ARG A 73 2.62 -23.79 -7.43
CA ARG A 73 2.99 -23.18 -6.14
C ARG A 73 2.62 -21.70 -6.10
N GLY A 74 2.82 -20.98 -7.21
CA GLY A 74 2.46 -19.58 -7.35
C GLY A 74 0.99 -19.32 -7.12
N ASP A 75 0.12 -20.16 -7.67
CA ASP A 75 -1.33 -20.10 -7.48
C ASP A 75 -1.74 -20.16 -6.00
N VAL A 76 -1.00 -20.90 -5.18
CA VAL A 76 -1.28 -21.03 -3.74
C VAL A 76 -0.67 -19.89 -2.93
N GLN A 77 0.50 -19.41 -3.32
CA GLN A 77 1.28 -18.42 -2.57
C GLN A 77 1.11 -16.98 -3.07
N GLY A 78 0.36 -16.79 -4.17
CA GLY A 78 0.05 -15.46 -4.70
C GLY A 78 1.19 -14.83 -5.49
N PHE A 79 1.99 -15.61 -6.20
CA PHE A 79 2.97 -15.12 -7.14
C PHE A 79 2.81 -15.77 -8.53
N GLU A 80 3.30 -15.07 -9.53
CA GLU A 80 3.34 -15.54 -10.92
C GLU A 80 4.78 -15.88 -11.31
N VAL A 81 4.95 -16.77 -12.27
CA VAL A 81 6.28 -17.21 -12.72
C VAL A 81 6.43 -17.04 -14.22
N LEU A 82 7.57 -16.58 -14.63
CA LEU A 82 7.96 -16.49 -16.03
C LEU A 82 9.38 -17.01 -16.22
N LEU A 83 9.56 -17.98 -17.10
CA LEU A 83 10.86 -18.50 -17.52
C LEU A 83 11.14 -18.04 -18.95
N ALA A 84 12.29 -17.41 -19.14
CA ALA A 84 12.75 -16.94 -20.45
C ALA A 84 14.15 -17.47 -20.75
N GLY A 85 14.45 -17.69 -21.99
CA GLY A 85 15.78 -18.09 -22.43
C GLY A 85 15.82 -19.19 -23.47
N PRO A 86 17.00 -19.67 -23.81
CA PRO A 86 18.29 -19.55 -23.09
C PRO A 86 18.93 -18.16 -23.15
N VAL A 87 19.56 -17.77 -22.04
CA VAL A 87 20.32 -16.52 -21.90
C VAL A 87 21.72 -16.71 -22.46
N ALA A 88 21.92 -17.00 -23.65
CA ALA A 88 23.27 -17.16 -24.18
C ALA A 88 23.43 -16.58 -25.55
N GLY A 89 24.07 -15.46 -25.64
CA GLY A 89 24.88 -15.03 -26.79
C GLY A 89 24.14 -14.55 -28.02
N THR A 90 22.81 -14.53 -28.05
CA THR A 90 22.04 -13.85 -29.10
C THR A 90 20.82 -13.19 -28.54
N SER A 91 20.86 -11.88 -28.54
CA SER A 91 19.79 -10.95 -28.08
C SER A 91 18.43 -11.12 -28.81
N GLU A 92 18.32 -12.05 -29.72
CA GLU A 92 17.14 -12.27 -30.56
C GLU A 92 16.10 -13.24 -29.91
N GLY A 93 16.48 -14.02 -28.90
CA GLY A 93 15.60 -15.02 -28.29
C GLY A 93 14.54 -14.44 -27.35
N LEU A 94 14.85 -13.37 -26.64
CA LEU A 94 13.94 -12.72 -25.69
C LEU A 94 12.92 -11.80 -26.36
N ALA A 95 13.29 -11.22 -27.51
CA ALA A 95 12.43 -10.28 -28.24
C ALA A 95 11.27 -10.95 -29.00
N THR A 96 11.28 -12.27 -29.17
CA THR A 96 10.34 -12.97 -30.07
C THR A 96 9.31 -13.86 -29.36
N GLY A 97 9.24 -13.88 -28.02
CA GLY A 97 8.19 -14.60 -27.27
C GLY A 97 8.17 -16.13 -27.43
N SER A 98 8.98 -16.72 -28.31
CA SER A 98 8.92 -18.14 -28.65
C SER A 98 9.64 -19.08 -27.68
N GLY A 99 10.32 -18.55 -26.67
CA GLY A 99 11.03 -19.31 -25.63
C GLY A 99 10.50 -19.06 -24.21
N THR A 100 9.45 -18.27 -24.07
CA THR A 100 8.89 -17.91 -22.74
C THR A 100 7.88 -18.93 -22.28
N ARG A 101 8.04 -19.42 -21.05
CA ARG A 101 7.11 -20.33 -20.37
C ARG A 101 6.78 -19.77 -19.00
N GLY A 102 5.55 -19.91 -18.54
CA GLY A 102 5.16 -19.38 -17.23
C GLY A 102 3.67 -19.48 -16.98
N THR A 103 3.22 -18.67 -16.06
CA THR A 103 1.81 -18.56 -15.73
C THR A 103 0.99 -18.18 -16.96
N PRO A 104 -0.11 -18.89 -17.26
CA PRO A 104 -0.95 -18.63 -18.42
C PRO A 104 -1.45 -17.17 -18.44
N GLY A 105 -1.32 -16.54 -19.60
CA GLY A 105 -1.78 -15.17 -19.80
C GLY A 105 -0.85 -14.08 -19.28
N LEU A 106 0.27 -14.40 -18.68
CA LEU A 106 1.26 -13.41 -18.26
C LEU A 106 2.02 -12.86 -19.46
N ASP A 107 2.19 -11.55 -19.53
CA ASP A 107 2.91 -10.88 -20.60
C ASP A 107 4.39 -10.63 -20.20
N ILE A 108 5.32 -11.03 -21.09
CA ILE A 108 6.76 -10.77 -20.92
C ILE A 108 7.07 -9.27 -20.82
N SER A 109 6.25 -8.41 -21.40
CA SER A 109 6.40 -6.96 -21.28
C SER A 109 6.27 -6.46 -19.82
N SER A 110 5.73 -7.29 -18.92
CA SER A 110 5.73 -7.03 -17.50
C SER A 110 7.13 -7.00 -16.88
N VAL A 111 8.10 -7.69 -17.50
CA VAL A 111 9.50 -7.67 -17.04
C VAL A 111 10.24 -6.52 -17.71
N PRO A 112 10.65 -5.47 -16.97
CA PRO A 112 11.38 -4.35 -17.55
C PRO A 112 12.69 -4.78 -18.19
N VAL A 113 13.01 -4.22 -19.36
CA VAL A 113 14.22 -4.53 -20.11
C VAL A 113 15.50 -4.38 -19.27
N ARG A 114 15.55 -3.37 -18.40
CA ARG A 114 16.68 -3.19 -17.48
C ARG A 114 16.86 -4.35 -16.51
N LEU A 115 15.77 -4.94 -16.03
CA LEU A 115 15.87 -6.10 -15.15
C LEU A 115 16.33 -7.33 -15.94
N GLN A 116 15.85 -7.48 -17.17
CA GLN A 116 16.30 -8.56 -18.07
C GLN A 116 17.81 -8.45 -18.30
N GLU A 117 18.30 -7.28 -18.68
CA GLU A 117 19.74 -7.02 -18.90
C GLU A 117 20.59 -7.34 -17.66
N VAL A 118 20.14 -6.95 -16.46
CA VAL A 118 20.87 -7.21 -15.22
C VAL A 118 20.90 -8.71 -14.90
N VAL A 119 19.77 -9.39 -15.07
CA VAL A 119 19.68 -10.85 -14.85
C VAL A 119 20.55 -11.60 -15.88
N GLU A 120 20.63 -11.13 -17.12
CA GLU A 120 21.48 -11.74 -18.16
C GLU A 120 22.97 -11.57 -17.90
N GLN A 121 23.38 -10.50 -17.21
CA GLN A 121 24.79 -10.17 -16.98
C GLN A 121 25.49 -11.06 -15.95
N GLY A 122 24.74 -11.75 -15.09
CA GLY A 122 25.40 -12.60 -14.09
C GLY A 122 24.48 -13.26 -13.06
N PRO A 123 25.06 -14.15 -12.26
CA PRO A 123 24.34 -14.85 -11.22
C PRO A 123 23.93 -13.87 -10.10
N GLY A 124 22.80 -14.12 -9.50
CA GLY A 124 22.25 -13.34 -8.40
C GLY A 124 20.78 -13.01 -8.64
N THR A 125 20.11 -12.58 -7.59
CA THR A 125 18.73 -12.12 -7.69
C THR A 125 18.69 -10.61 -7.78
N SER A 126 18.08 -10.10 -8.83
CA SER A 126 17.81 -8.68 -8.99
C SER A 126 16.32 -8.45 -9.01
N TRP A 127 15.87 -7.31 -8.53
CA TRP A 127 14.44 -7.02 -8.47
C TRP A 127 14.10 -5.56 -8.79
N THR A 128 12.85 -5.31 -9.14
CA THR A 128 12.33 -3.97 -9.41
C THR A 128 10.83 -3.92 -9.22
N TYR A 129 10.29 -2.71 -9.08
CA TYR A 129 8.85 -2.48 -9.17
C TYR A 129 8.44 -2.29 -10.63
N ALA A 130 7.41 -2.99 -11.06
CA ALA A 130 6.83 -2.78 -12.39
C ALA A 130 5.35 -3.18 -12.43
N PRO A 131 4.60 -2.67 -13.41
CA PRO A 131 3.24 -3.13 -13.66
C PRO A 131 3.25 -4.55 -14.24
N ILE A 132 2.44 -5.43 -13.68
CA ILE A 132 2.20 -6.79 -14.18
C ILE A 132 0.97 -6.75 -15.08
N SER A 133 1.14 -7.14 -16.33
CA SER A 133 0.10 -7.13 -17.35
C SER A 133 -0.20 -8.54 -17.84
N TYR A 134 -1.47 -8.80 -18.13
CA TYR A 134 -1.94 -10.11 -18.63
C TYR A 134 -2.40 -9.98 -20.09
N VAL A 135 -1.91 -10.88 -20.93
CA VAL A 135 -2.33 -10.96 -22.34
C VAL A 135 -3.68 -11.68 -22.42
N ASN A 136 -4.60 -11.13 -23.20
CA ASN A 136 -5.90 -11.75 -23.48
C ASN A 136 -6.86 -11.91 -22.28
N ASP A 137 -6.62 -11.24 -21.18
CA ASP A 137 -7.56 -11.22 -20.08
C ASP A 137 -7.94 -9.76 -19.73
N PRO A 138 -8.91 -9.16 -20.46
CA PRO A 138 -9.36 -7.80 -20.22
C PRO A 138 -9.99 -7.60 -18.83
N ASP A 139 -10.37 -8.69 -18.15
CA ASP A 139 -10.94 -8.64 -16.80
C ASP A 139 -9.85 -8.60 -15.71
N LYS A 140 -8.60 -8.96 -16.04
CA LYS A 140 -7.47 -8.79 -15.14
C LYS A 140 -6.79 -7.43 -15.37
N PRO A 141 -7.01 -6.46 -14.48
CA PRO A 141 -6.37 -5.15 -14.62
C PRO A 141 -4.86 -5.27 -14.42
N THR A 142 -4.11 -4.40 -15.09
CA THR A 142 -2.68 -4.23 -14.81
C THR A 142 -2.50 -3.78 -13.35
N VAL A 143 -1.67 -4.50 -12.61
CA VAL A 143 -1.42 -4.24 -11.18
C VAL A 143 0.05 -3.99 -10.92
N PRO A 144 0.40 -3.06 -10.03
CA PRO A 144 1.78 -2.92 -9.62
C PRO A 144 2.23 -4.16 -8.85
N GLY A 145 3.48 -4.53 -9.02
CA GLY A 145 4.06 -5.65 -8.31
C GLY A 145 5.57 -5.52 -8.16
N VAL A 146 6.13 -6.44 -7.39
CA VAL A 146 7.57 -6.67 -7.30
C VAL A 146 7.91 -7.78 -8.29
N ILE A 147 8.92 -7.54 -9.12
CA ILE A 147 9.44 -8.53 -10.05
C ILE A 147 10.87 -8.83 -9.65
N ALA A 148 11.15 -10.08 -9.34
CA ALA A 148 12.48 -10.57 -9.02
C ALA A 148 12.93 -11.58 -10.07
N GLY A 149 14.13 -11.42 -10.58
CA GLY A 149 14.72 -12.29 -11.60
C GLY A 149 16.05 -12.87 -11.16
N SER A 150 16.29 -14.12 -11.51
CA SER A 150 17.54 -14.84 -11.24
C SER A 150 17.89 -15.76 -12.40
N GLN A 151 19.15 -16.12 -12.52
CA GLN A 151 19.58 -17.15 -13.48
C GLN A 151 19.44 -18.54 -12.87
N ILE A 152 19.01 -19.50 -13.68
CA ILE A 152 19.09 -20.93 -13.41
C ILE A 152 19.84 -21.62 -14.55
N THR A 153 20.60 -22.66 -14.23
CA THR A 153 21.36 -23.44 -15.21
C THR A 153 20.74 -24.82 -15.35
N LEU A 154 20.47 -25.21 -16.58
CA LEU A 154 19.94 -26.53 -16.89
C LEU A 154 21.09 -27.49 -17.15
N PRO A 155 21.30 -28.54 -16.31
CA PRO A 155 22.43 -29.44 -16.47
C PRO A 155 22.42 -30.29 -17.74
N SER A 156 21.23 -30.52 -18.31
CA SER A 156 21.08 -31.37 -19.50
C SER A 156 21.63 -30.77 -20.80
N ASP A 157 21.59 -29.43 -20.93
CA ASP A 157 22.11 -28.73 -22.13
C ASP A 157 23.17 -27.66 -21.81
N GLY A 158 23.46 -27.46 -20.49
CA GLY A 158 24.38 -26.41 -20.05
C GLY A 158 23.85 -25.00 -20.26
N GLY A 159 22.60 -24.86 -20.69
CA GLY A 159 21.97 -23.56 -20.98
C GLY A 159 21.64 -22.80 -19.68
N THR A 160 21.76 -21.48 -19.75
CA THR A 160 21.32 -20.57 -18.69
C THR A 160 19.98 -19.97 -19.07
N TYR A 161 19.05 -19.96 -18.13
CA TYR A 161 17.69 -19.45 -18.30
C TYR A 161 17.41 -18.37 -17.26
N ALA A 162 16.62 -17.38 -17.61
CA ALA A 162 16.17 -16.34 -16.70
C ALA A 162 14.82 -16.73 -16.11
N LEU A 163 14.78 -16.90 -14.77
CA LEU A 163 13.59 -17.20 -14.02
C LEU A 163 13.13 -15.94 -13.30
N TYR A 164 11.91 -15.51 -13.58
CA TYR A 164 11.28 -14.34 -12.96
C TYR A 164 10.11 -14.77 -12.09
N TYR A 165 10.07 -14.20 -10.90
CA TYR A 165 8.93 -14.25 -9.98
C TYR A 165 8.26 -12.90 -9.96
N LEU A 166 6.96 -12.85 -10.16
CA LEU A 166 6.18 -11.62 -10.18
C LEU A 166 5.17 -11.69 -9.03
N PHE A 167 5.24 -10.73 -8.13
CA PHE A 167 4.41 -10.65 -6.93
C PHE A 167 3.42 -9.49 -7.05
N PRO A 168 2.15 -9.75 -7.44
CA PRO A 168 1.13 -8.71 -7.51
C PRO A 168 0.84 -8.11 -6.14
N MET A 169 0.66 -6.78 -6.07
CA MET A 169 0.35 -6.04 -4.84
C MET A 169 -1.14 -5.66 -4.73
N ASN A 170 -2.04 -6.58 -5.02
CA ASN A 170 -3.48 -6.34 -4.98
C ASN A 170 -4.01 -6.21 -3.55
N GLU A 171 -3.64 -7.15 -2.69
CA GLU A 171 -4.12 -7.22 -1.30
C GLU A 171 -3.65 -6.01 -0.49
N GLU A 172 -2.42 -5.55 -0.74
CA GLU A 172 -1.86 -4.36 -0.12
C GLU A 172 -2.65 -3.09 -0.51
N ARG A 173 -3.06 -2.99 -1.78
CA ARG A 173 -3.90 -1.86 -2.26
C ARG A 173 -5.27 -1.85 -1.59
N ASP A 174 -5.90 -2.99 -1.45
CA ASP A 174 -7.21 -3.11 -0.81
C ASP A 174 -7.12 -2.76 0.67
N THR A 175 -6.11 -3.25 1.36
CA THR A 175 -5.83 -2.92 2.75
C THR A 175 -5.60 -1.41 2.92
N LEU A 176 -4.76 -0.79 2.08
CA LEU A 176 -4.53 0.66 2.10
C LEU A 176 -5.81 1.46 1.84
N SER A 177 -6.69 0.97 0.95
CA SER A 177 -7.97 1.62 0.67
C SER A 177 -8.90 1.61 1.89
N LEU A 178 -8.93 0.51 2.64
CA LEU A 178 -9.70 0.38 3.89
C LEU A 178 -9.15 1.31 4.97
N VAL A 179 -7.83 1.31 5.17
CA VAL A 179 -7.17 2.20 6.14
C VAL A 179 -7.45 3.67 5.81
N ARG A 180 -7.33 4.04 4.53
CA ARG A 180 -7.63 5.41 4.08
C ARG A 180 -9.08 5.79 4.37
N ARG A 181 -10.05 4.92 4.06
CA ARG A 181 -11.47 5.18 4.35
C ARG A 181 -11.70 5.33 5.85
N ALA A 182 -11.11 4.46 6.68
CA ALA A 182 -11.22 4.54 8.14
C ALA A 182 -10.65 5.85 8.69
N LEU A 183 -9.50 6.29 8.21
CA LEU A 183 -8.88 7.56 8.60
C LEU A 183 -9.75 8.76 8.22
N PHE A 184 -10.29 8.79 7.00
CA PHE A 184 -11.18 9.86 6.56
C PHE A 184 -12.47 9.89 7.38
N THR A 185 -13.10 8.74 7.61
CA THR A 185 -14.34 8.65 8.39
C THR A 185 -14.09 9.05 9.85
N GLY A 186 -13.05 8.53 10.49
CA GLY A 186 -12.66 8.88 11.85
C GLY A 186 -12.28 10.35 12.00
N GLY A 187 -11.53 10.89 11.06
CA GLY A 187 -11.16 12.31 11.02
C GLY A 187 -12.37 13.23 10.87
N ALA A 188 -13.31 12.88 9.98
CA ALA A 188 -14.56 13.63 9.81
C ALA A 188 -15.41 13.60 11.08
N LEU A 189 -15.56 12.43 11.72
CA LEU A 189 -16.28 12.30 12.99
C LEU A 189 -15.65 13.12 14.11
N LEU A 190 -14.33 13.10 14.20
CA LEU A 190 -13.58 13.91 15.17
C LEU A 190 -13.81 15.41 14.94
N MET A 191 -13.80 15.86 13.69
CA MET A 191 -14.05 17.26 13.35
C MET A 191 -15.48 17.70 13.73
N VAL A 192 -16.47 16.84 13.48
CA VAL A 192 -17.85 17.09 13.91
C VAL A 192 -17.94 17.18 15.44
N LEU A 193 -17.30 16.28 16.16
CA LEU A 193 -17.26 16.27 17.62
C LEU A 193 -16.62 17.53 18.20
N VAL A 194 -15.44 17.93 17.68
CA VAL A 194 -14.76 19.15 18.09
C VAL A 194 -15.60 20.39 17.77
N GLY A 195 -16.26 20.42 16.60
CA GLY A 195 -17.17 21.49 16.23
C GLY A 195 -18.38 21.60 17.17
N ALA A 196 -19.02 20.47 17.49
CA ALA A 196 -20.16 20.40 18.39
C ALA A 196 -19.77 20.84 19.81
N LEU A 197 -18.62 20.36 20.31
CA LEU A 197 -18.11 20.73 21.63
C LEU A 197 -17.79 22.25 21.70
N THR A 198 -17.12 22.76 20.68
CA THR A 198 -16.79 24.20 20.60
C THR A 198 -18.06 25.03 20.55
N TRP A 199 -19.08 24.62 19.78
CA TRP A 199 -20.37 25.30 19.72
C TRP A 199 -21.08 25.27 21.08
N LEU A 200 -21.09 24.10 21.75
CA LEU A 200 -21.71 23.92 23.06
C LEU A 200 -21.08 24.85 24.11
N VAL A 201 -19.74 24.84 24.20
CA VAL A 201 -19.00 25.70 25.15
C VAL A 201 -19.23 27.17 24.86
N THR A 202 -19.22 27.57 23.59
CA THR A 202 -19.48 28.96 23.19
C THR A 202 -20.89 29.40 23.62
N ARG A 203 -21.88 28.53 23.42
CA ARG A 203 -23.27 28.85 23.75
C ARG A 203 -23.52 28.85 25.27
N GLN A 204 -22.98 27.91 26.01
CA GLN A 204 -23.27 27.76 27.45
C GLN A 204 -22.40 28.64 28.34
N VAL A 205 -21.16 28.93 27.94
CA VAL A 205 -20.21 29.63 28.82
C VAL A 205 -19.86 31.02 28.26
N VAL A 206 -19.43 31.12 27.03
CA VAL A 206 -18.86 32.37 26.48
C VAL A 206 -19.93 33.45 26.28
N THR A 207 -21.15 33.06 25.87
CA THR A 207 -22.22 34.01 25.59
C THR A 207 -22.77 34.63 26.85
N PRO A 208 -23.11 33.88 27.92
CA PRO A 208 -23.56 34.45 29.18
C PRO A 208 -22.51 35.32 29.88
N VAL A 209 -21.23 34.88 29.86
CA VAL A 209 -20.14 35.66 30.48
C VAL A 209 -19.95 37.01 29.78
N ARG A 210 -20.01 37.04 28.43
CA ARG A 210 -19.95 38.29 27.69
C ARG A 210 -21.15 39.22 27.94
N LEU A 211 -22.32 38.64 28.17
CA LEU A 211 -23.51 39.41 28.55
C LEU A 211 -23.35 40.03 29.94
N ALA A 212 -22.93 39.22 30.94
CA ALA A 212 -22.67 39.68 32.28
C ALA A 212 -21.63 40.83 32.31
N ARG A 213 -20.53 40.69 31.57
CA ARG A 213 -19.53 41.75 31.43
C ARG A 213 -20.10 43.06 30.87
N ARG A 214 -20.94 42.99 29.82
CA ARG A 214 -21.57 44.18 29.24
C ARG A 214 -22.51 44.88 30.18
N VAL A 215 -23.28 44.10 30.97
CA VAL A 215 -24.19 44.67 32.00
C VAL A 215 -23.38 45.31 33.12
N ALA A 216 -22.32 44.67 33.60
CA ALA A 216 -21.42 45.23 34.59
C ALA A 216 -20.73 46.54 34.13
N GLU A 217 -20.28 46.61 32.88
CA GLU A 217 -19.71 47.83 32.27
C GLU A 217 -20.74 48.97 32.16
N ARG A 218 -22.01 48.65 31.89
CA ARG A 218 -23.10 49.63 31.83
C ARG A 218 -23.53 50.10 33.23
N LEU A 219 -23.60 49.20 34.22
CA LEU A 219 -23.84 49.59 35.60
C LEU A 219 -22.74 50.54 36.12
N SER A 220 -21.46 50.27 35.85
CA SER A 220 -20.34 51.13 36.23
C SER A 220 -20.40 52.50 35.54
N SER A 221 -21.04 52.63 34.38
CA SER A 221 -21.26 53.91 33.70
C SER A 221 -22.51 54.69 34.11
N GLY A 222 -23.15 54.30 35.24
CA GLY A 222 -24.26 55.03 35.84
C GLY A 222 -25.68 54.71 35.35
N ARG A 223 -25.86 53.70 34.50
CA ARG A 223 -27.18 53.25 34.01
C ARG A 223 -27.73 52.15 34.94
N LEU A 224 -28.42 52.52 36.00
CA LEU A 224 -28.91 51.65 37.07
C LEU A 224 -30.26 50.94 36.76
N GLU A 225 -30.87 51.19 35.63
CA GLU A 225 -32.22 50.68 35.30
C GLU A 225 -32.24 49.37 34.51
N GLU A 226 -31.07 48.84 34.10
CA GLU A 226 -30.98 47.67 33.22
C GLU A 226 -30.84 46.39 34.04
N ARG A 227 -31.83 45.47 33.99
CA ARG A 227 -31.83 44.19 34.67
C ARG A 227 -31.34 43.04 33.78
N MET A 228 -30.65 42.07 34.35
CA MET A 228 -30.13 40.91 33.63
C MET A 228 -31.27 39.86 33.45
N HIS A 229 -31.50 39.41 32.20
CA HIS A 229 -32.48 38.37 31.93
C HIS A 229 -31.86 37.00 32.31
N VAL A 230 -32.25 36.49 33.49
CA VAL A 230 -31.79 35.21 34.04
C VAL A 230 -32.55 34.08 33.39
N ARG A 231 -31.85 33.11 32.79
CA ARG A 231 -32.39 31.89 32.19
C ARG A 231 -31.59 30.70 32.64
N GLY A 232 -32.21 29.72 33.27
CA GLY A 232 -31.58 28.48 33.75
C GLY A 232 -31.44 28.44 35.28
N ASP A 233 -30.96 27.29 35.79
CA ASP A 233 -30.77 26.99 37.20
C ASP A 233 -29.30 26.73 37.57
N ASP A 234 -28.37 27.13 36.68
CA ASP A 234 -26.93 26.96 36.87
C ASP A 234 -26.30 28.11 37.69
N ASP A 235 -25.03 27.95 38.06
CA ASP A 235 -24.29 28.93 38.85
C ASP A 235 -24.22 30.31 38.18
N ILE A 236 -24.33 30.37 36.87
CA ILE A 236 -24.35 31.61 36.09
C ILE A 236 -25.74 32.29 36.22
N ALA A 237 -26.82 31.53 36.30
CA ALA A 237 -28.14 32.06 36.56
C ALA A 237 -28.24 32.61 38.01
N ARG A 238 -27.57 31.95 38.97
CA ARG A 238 -27.47 32.45 40.37
C ARG A 238 -26.67 33.75 40.44
N LEU A 239 -25.58 33.86 39.68
CA LEU A 239 -24.84 35.10 39.57
C LEU A 239 -25.74 36.22 38.99
N GLY A 240 -26.49 35.94 37.93
CA GLY A 240 -27.43 36.88 37.33
C GLY A 240 -28.51 37.37 38.30
N THR A 241 -28.98 36.46 39.16
CA THR A 241 -30.00 36.79 40.19
C THR A 241 -29.40 37.69 41.30
N SER A 242 -28.12 37.52 41.64
CA SER A 242 -27.45 38.38 42.65
C SER A 242 -27.12 39.78 42.13
N PHE A 243 -27.15 40.00 40.84
CA PHE A 243 -26.94 41.32 40.18
C PHE A 243 -28.27 42.08 39.94
N ASN A 244 -29.43 41.46 40.06
CA ASN A 244 -30.75 42.10 39.89
C ASN A 244 -31.36 42.59 41.20
#